data_f89dbe9801df7ec393b475da7dc3ce6b
#
_entry.id   f89dbe9801df7ec393b475da7dc3ce6b
#
_cell.length_a   1.000
_cell.length_b   1.000
_cell.length_c   1.000
_cell.angle_alpha   90.00
_cell.angle_beta   90.00
_cell.angle_gamma   90.00
#
_symmetry.space_group_name_H-M   'P 1'
#
loop_
_entity.id
_entity.type
_entity.pdbx_description
1 polymer ?
#
loop_
_entity_poly.entity_id
_entity_poly.type
_entity_poly.pdbx_seq_one_letter_code
_entity_poly.pdbx_strand_id
1 'polypeptide(L)'
;MCAYFAPAFVYGGPPRSIFGLCRAQRDAGVDVRVVTTTANGDSELSDAVVERGEYDGVPVRYCARAWPRSIFHAPSLGAVVATELRDADVLHIHGLWNATVWSAAAAARQEQKPYVLSPRGMLAPAALAHDKWRKKLVYPLADRRVIRDAARLHATSRSEFEELDRLPEAGRAVYVPNGVELPPGSDSEARAARDRFHLPPASPLILFLGRIHPIKRLDLVAAAFERVRARHRDAHLVIAGPDEEGHRATIAPLFTPFGSSVTWTGRVDETGKRQLLDAAATLVVCSDSESFGMSVAEAMAAGKPVVVTRTCPWPEIESQEAGYWVEQTSGAIGDGLNAVLSNPAAAQAMGRRGRALISSQYSWPSAAAALIRTYEEIAPTALHVG
;
A
#
# COMPACT_ATOMS: atom_id res chain seq x y z
N MET A 1 11.67 2.06 11.25
CA MET A 1 10.73 2.83 12.08
C MET A 1 9.56 3.34 11.24
N CYS A 2 8.34 3.29 11.74
CA CYS A 2 7.13 3.81 11.10
C CYS A 2 6.13 4.27 12.18
N ALA A 3 5.16 5.11 11.79
CA ALA A 3 4.15 5.61 12.72
C ALA A 3 3.16 4.51 13.16
N TYR A 4 2.89 3.54 12.29
CA TYR A 4 2.02 2.40 12.53
C TYR A 4 2.55 1.18 11.78
N PHE A 5 2.36 0.01 12.37
CA PHE A 5 2.86 -1.28 11.85
C PHE A 5 1.80 -2.38 12.02
N ALA A 6 2.06 -3.57 11.53
CA ALA A 6 1.22 -4.73 11.77
C ALA A 6 1.04 -4.98 13.30
N PRO A 7 -0.16 -5.35 13.75
CA PRO A 7 -1.37 -5.65 13.00
C PRO A 7 -2.32 -4.46 12.74
N ALA A 8 -1.86 -3.21 12.82
CA ALA A 8 -2.69 -2.01 12.59
C ALA A 8 -3.09 -1.83 11.11
N PHE A 9 -3.71 -2.85 10.53
CA PHE A 9 -4.10 -2.87 9.10
C PHE A 9 -5.25 -1.93 8.75
N VAL A 10 -5.79 -1.24 9.71
CA VAL A 10 -6.75 -0.14 9.51
C VAL A 10 -6.17 0.95 8.60
N TYR A 11 -4.86 1.16 8.62
CA TYR A 11 -4.18 2.13 7.76
C TYR A 11 -3.95 1.65 6.32
N GLY A 12 -4.44 0.47 5.95
CA GLY A 12 -4.40 -0.04 4.57
C GLY A 12 -3.06 -0.66 4.15
N GLY A 13 -2.52 -0.22 3.02
CA GLY A 13 -1.34 -0.79 2.39
C GLY A 13 -0.02 -0.64 3.14
N PRO A 14 0.32 0.53 3.71
CA PRO A 14 1.63 0.76 4.32
C PRO A 14 2.04 -0.23 5.42
N PRO A 15 1.20 -0.58 6.44
CA PRO A 15 1.58 -1.59 7.42
C PRO A 15 1.90 -2.95 6.81
N ARG A 16 1.17 -3.34 5.76
CA ARG A 16 1.38 -4.61 5.05
C ARG A 16 2.68 -4.61 4.27
N SER A 17 2.94 -3.55 3.52
CA SER A 17 4.14 -3.44 2.70
C SER A 17 5.41 -3.29 3.54
N ILE A 18 5.35 -2.57 4.67
CA ILE A 18 6.48 -2.47 5.58
C ILE A 18 6.74 -3.83 6.25
N PHE A 19 5.69 -4.53 6.68
CA PHE A 19 5.81 -5.88 7.26
C PHE A 19 6.40 -6.87 6.25
N GLY A 20 5.89 -6.92 5.00
CA GLY A 20 6.41 -7.79 3.95
C GLY A 20 7.89 -7.54 3.65
N LEU A 21 8.30 -6.27 3.62
CA LEU A 21 9.71 -5.89 3.47
C LEU A 21 10.55 -6.37 4.64
N CYS A 22 10.12 -6.13 5.88
CA CYS A 22 10.85 -6.56 7.09
C CYS A 22 11.03 -8.09 7.11
N ARG A 23 9.97 -8.85 6.77
CA ARG A 23 10.04 -10.32 6.69
C ARG A 23 11.06 -10.76 5.63
N ALA A 24 10.98 -10.22 4.42
CA ALA A 24 11.90 -10.57 3.34
C ALA A 24 13.36 -10.23 3.64
N GLN A 25 13.62 -9.12 4.34
CA GLN A 25 14.97 -8.78 4.78
C GLN A 25 15.48 -9.74 5.85
N ARG A 26 14.62 -10.17 6.79
CA ARG A 26 14.98 -11.19 7.77
C ARG A 26 15.25 -12.55 7.11
N ASP A 27 14.43 -12.95 6.15
CA ASP A 27 14.65 -14.18 5.35
C ASP A 27 15.98 -14.12 4.58
N ALA A 28 16.45 -12.92 4.24
CA ALA A 28 17.75 -12.67 3.63
C ALA A 28 18.91 -12.54 4.65
N GLY A 29 18.68 -12.78 5.97
CA GLY A 29 19.70 -12.77 7.02
C GLY A 29 19.93 -11.44 7.71
N VAL A 30 19.13 -10.39 7.44
CA VAL A 30 19.25 -9.09 8.13
C VAL A 30 18.57 -9.15 9.50
N ASP A 31 19.24 -8.67 10.55
CA ASP A 31 18.61 -8.46 11.87
C ASP A 31 17.72 -7.22 11.82
N VAL A 32 16.45 -7.42 11.52
CA VAL A 32 15.44 -6.34 11.44
C VAL A 32 14.66 -6.24 12.73
N ARG A 33 14.65 -5.03 13.30
CA ARG A 33 13.80 -4.66 14.45
C ARG A 33 12.92 -3.47 14.08
N VAL A 34 11.68 -3.49 14.49
CA VAL A 34 10.71 -2.42 14.19
C VAL A 34 10.43 -1.60 15.43
N VAL A 35 10.50 -0.28 15.31
CA VAL A 35 9.99 0.66 16.32
C VAL A 35 8.78 1.39 15.73
N THR A 36 7.65 1.37 16.43
CA THR A 36 6.38 1.94 15.97
C THR A 36 5.55 2.44 17.14
N THR A 37 4.36 2.98 16.88
CA THR A 37 3.40 3.35 17.94
C THR A 37 2.32 2.29 18.14
N THR A 38 1.55 2.41 19.21
CA THR A 38 0.35 1.59 19.46
C THR A 38 -0.86 1.98 18.61
N ALA A 39 -0.71 2.89 17.65
CA ALA A 39 -1.80 3.42 16.84
C ALA A 39 -2.56 2.35 16.07
N ASN A 40 -3.90 2.35 16.16
CA ASN A 40 -4.81 1.46 15.43
C ASN A 40 -6.11 2.21 15.07
N GLY A 41 -6.02 3.14 14.11
CA GLY A 41 -7.10 4.08 13.80
C GLY A 41 -7.36 5.03 14.97
N ASP A 42 -8.62 5.18 15.37
CA ASP A 42 -9.03 5.97 16.54
C ASP A 42 -8.72 5.27 17.87
N SER A 43 -8.42 3.96 17.83
CA SER A 43 -8.07 3.13 18.99
C SER A 43 -6.56 2.92 19.10
N GLU A 44 -6.16 2.15 20.10
CA GLU A 44 -4.80 1.63 20.28
C GLU A 44 -4.81 0.11 20.06
N LEU A 45 -3.65 -0.46 19.77
CA LEU A 45 -3.46 -1.91 19.81
C LEU A 45 -3.68 -2.45 21.22
N SER A 46 -4.17 -3.67 21.35
CA SER A 46 -4.39 -4.31 22.66
C SER A 46 -3.06 -4.57 23.37
N ASP A 47 -3.11 -4.57 24.71
CA ASP A 47 -1.94 -4.85 25.56
C ASP A 47 -1.29 -6.19 25.18
N ALA A 48 -2.08 -7.22 24.91
CA ALA A 48 -1.58 -8.52 24.48
C ALA A 48 -0.72 -8.49 23.21
N VAL A 49 -1.01 -7.59 22.26
CA VAL A 49 -0.18 -7.37 21.07
C VAL A 49 1.10 -6.63 21.42
N VAL A 50 0.99 -5.61 22.26
CA VAL A 50 2.12 -4.76 22.69
C VAL A 50 3.11 -5.58 23.51
N GLU A 51 2.62 -6.37 24.48
CA GLU A 51 3.43 -7.20 25.38
C GLU A 51 4.16 -8.33 24.65
N ARG A 52 3.57 -8.87 23.56
CA ARG A 52 4.22 -9.90 22.76
C ARG A 52 5.55 -9.39 22.18
N GLY A 53 5.67 -8.11 21.84
CA GLY A 53 6.89 -7.49 21.34
C GLY A 53 7.34 -8.02 19.97
N GLU A 54 6.43 -8.69 19.25
CA GLU A 54 6.68 -9.23 17.90
C GLU A 54 5.39 -9.31 17.06
N TYR A 55 5.56 -9.40 15.75
CA TYR A 55 4.49 -9.75 14.83
C TYR A 55 5.04 -10.71 13.77
N ASP A 56 4.53 -11.95 13.76
CA ASP A 56 4.91 -13.02 12.81
C ASP A 56 6.44 -13.15 12.65
N GLY A 57 7.14 -13.29 13.78
CA GLY A 57 8.60 -13.43 13.86
C GLY A 57 9.41 -12.15 13.67
N VAL A 58 8.78 -11.00 13.39
CA VAL A 58 9.47 -9.71 13.33
C VAL A 58 9.42 -9.04 14.71
N PRO A 59 10.57 -8.76 15.38
CA PRO A 59 10.59 -8.05 16.64
C PRO A 59 10.07 -6.61 16.49
N VAL A 60 9.18 -6.20 17.39
CA VAL A 60 8.52 -4.88 17.37
C VAL A 60 8.56 -4.22 18.74
N ARG A 61 8.96 -2.96 18.79
CA ARG A 61 8.83 -2.07 19.95
C ARG A 61 7.66 -1.13 19.73
N TYR A 62 6.54 -1.38 20.38
CA TYR A 62 5.36 -0.52 20.35
C TYR A 62 5.47 0.57 21.40
N CYS A 63 5.49 1.83 20.99
CA CYS A 63 5.54 3.00 21.87
C CYS A 63 4.13 3.57 22.05
N ALA A 64 3.72 3.78 23.30
CA ALA A 64 2.39 4.33 23.61
C ALA A 64 2.21 5.71 22.96
N ARG A 65 1.09 5.87 22.25
CA ARG A 65 0.72 7.13 21.61
C ARG A 65 0.15 8.11 22.64
N ALA A 66 0.60 9.35 22.59
CA ALA A 66 0.13 10.43 23.45
C ALA A 66 -0.51 11.56 22.63
N TRP A 67 -1.06 12.56 23.31
CA TRP A 67 -1.57 13.77 22.66
C TRP A 67 -0.39 14.63 22.10
N PRO A 68 -0.47 15.21 20.92
CA PRO A 68 -1.56 15.13 19.94
C PRO A 68 -1.49 13.83 19.09
N ARG A 69 -2.58 13.04 19.15
CA ARG A 69 -2.66 11.73 18.46
C ARG A 69 -2.62 11.85 16.93
N SER A 70 -3.10 12.98 16.39
CA SER A 70 -3.18 13.23 14.94
C SER A 70 -1.82 13.27 14.22
N ILE A 71 -0.73 13.49 14.97
CA ILE A 71 0.65 13.45 14.43
C ILE A 71 1.44 12.25 14.96
N PHE A 72 0.76 11.23 15.48
CA PHE A 72 1.38 10.00 16.01
C PHE A 72 2.45 10.28 17.07
N HIS A 73 2.20 11.27 17.95
CA HIS A 73 3.14 11.61 19.01
C HIS A 73 3.28 10.46 20.01
N ALA A 74 4.51 10.01 20.25
CA ALA A 74 4.85 8.98 21.23
C ALA A 74 6.13 9.42 21.97
N PRO A 75 6.02 9.90 23.20
CA PRO A 75 7.13 10.54 23.94
C PRO A 75 8.38 9.65 24.10
N SER A 76 8.19 8.35 24.27
CA SER A 76 9.28 7.38 24.45
C SER A 76 9.97 6.98 23.15
N LEU A 77 9.36 7.23 21.97
CA LEU A 77 9.83 6.67 20.69
C LEU A 77 11.27 7.08 20.37
N GLY A 78 11.62 8.34 20.55
CA GLY A 78 12.98 8.83 20.28
C GLY A 78 14.05 8.10 21.10
N ALA A 79 13.79 7.89 22.40
CA ALA A 79 14.70 7.18 23.31
C ALA A 79 14.79 5.68 22.95
N VAL A 80 13.66 5.06 22.58
CA VAL A 80 13.64 3.65 22.13
C VAL A 80 14.43 3.51 20.83
N VAL A 81 14.24 4.39 19.85
CA VAL A 81 15.01 4.38 18.58
C VAL A 81 16.51 4.58 18.88
N ALA A 82 16.90 5.52 19.72
CA ALA A 82 18.30 5.74 20.10
C ALA A 82 18.91 4.48 20.73
N THR A 83 18.17 3.79 21.61
CA THR A 83 18.63 2.53 22.21
C THR A 83 18.83 1.43 21.17
N GLU A 84 17.87 1.21 20.29
CA GLU A 84 17.97 0.18 19.22
C GLU A 84 19.08 0.52 18.20
N LEU A 85 19.36 1.81 17.99
CA LEU A 85 20.42 2.25 17.06
C LEU A 85 21.84 2.00 17.55
N ARG A 86 22.06 1.76 18.83
CA ARG A 86 23.42 1.46 19.34
C ARG A 86 23.99 0.21 18.67
N ASP A 87 23.15 -0.80 18.47
CA ASP A 87 23.49 -2.09 17.90
C ASP A 87 23.04 -2.24 16.43
N ALA A 88 22.49 -1.18 15.82
CA ALA A 88 22.05 -1.21 14.43
C ALA A 88 22.95 -0.34 13.55
N ASP A 89 23.07 -0.70 12.29
CA ASP A 89 23.93 -0.03 11.31
C ASP A 89 23.22 1.08 10.58
N VAL A 90 21.93 0.89 10.29
CA VAL A 90 21.10 1.78 9.47
C VAL A 90 19.70 1.88 10.07
N LEU A 91 19.13 3.08 10.03
CA LEU A 91 17.72 3.30 10.30
C LEU A 91 16.95 3.46 9.00
N HIS A 92 15.86 2.71 8.79
CA HIS A 92 14.92 3.00 7.71
C HIS A 92 13.65 3.64 8.27
N ILE A 93 13.37 4.88 7.86
CA ILE A 93 12.22 5.68 8.30
C ILE A 93 11.16 5.65 7.22
N HIS A 94 9.91 5.34 7.60
CA HIS A 94 8.77 5.32 6.68
C HIS A 94 7.74 6.39 7.03
N GLY A 95 7.36 7.18 6.03
CA GLY A 95 6.39 8.28 6.13
C GLY A 95 7.02 9.64 6.37
N LEU A 96 6.16 10.68 6.41
CA LEU A 96 6.46 12.08 6.71
C LEU A 96 5.33 12.69 7.55
N TRP A 97 5.44 13.96 7.89
CA TRP A 97 4.40 14.78 8.52
C TRP A 97 3.94 14.29 9.89
N ASN A 98 4.80 13.61 10.65
CA ASN A 98 4.44 13.09 11.96
C ASN A 98 5.60 13.12 12.96
N ALA A 99 5.27 13.16 14.24
CA ALA A 99 6.23 13.31 15.34
C ALA A 99 7.19 12.13 15.47
N THR A 100 6.76 10.92 15.06
CA THR A 100 7.62 9.73 15.13
C THR A 100 8.80 9.84 14.15
N VAL A 101 8.56 10.36 12.96
CA VAL A 101 9.59 10.60 11.94
C VAL A 101 10.61 11.62 12.44
N TRP A 102 10.15 12.73 13.03
CA TRP A 102 11.05 13.77 13.55
C TRP A 102 11.90 13.24 14.72
N SER A 103 11.29 12.50 15.64
CA SER A 103 11.98 11.89 16.79
C SER A 103 13.02 10.86 16.34
N ALA A 104 12.67 10.00 15.36
CA ALA A 104 13.57 8.99 14.83
C ALA A 104 14.76 9.60 14.08
N ALA A 105 14.53 10.60 13.23
CA ALA A 105 15.61 11.31 12.55
C ALA A 105 16.52 12.08 13.52
N ALA A 106 15.96 12.62 14.63
CA ALA A 106 16.74 13.24 15.68
C ALA A 106 17.63 12.21 16.41
N ALA A 107 17.08 11.04 16.75
CA ALA A 107 17.82 9.93 17.35
C ALA A 107 18.95 9.44 16.44
N ALA A 108 18.70 9.27 15.14
CA ALA A 108 19.73 8.86 14.18
C ALA A 108 20.92 9.86 14.13
N ARG A 109 20.61 11.17 14.16
CA ARG A 109 21.66 12.20 14.21
C ARG A 109 22.45 12.16 15.53
N GLN A 110 21.76 11.96 16.66
CA GLN A 110 22.40 11.87 17.96
C GLN A 110 23.34 10.67 18.06
N GLU A 111 22.91 9.51 17.55
CA GLU A 111 23.68 8.27 17.54
C GLU A 111 24.64 8.18 16.33
N GLN A 112 24.73 9.23 15.51
CA GLN A 112 25.58 9.32 14.30
C GLN A 112 25.37 8.16 13.31
N LYS A 113 24.14 7.66 13.21
CA LYS A 113 23.77 6.55 12.32
C LYS A 113 23.12 7.08 11.03
N PRO A 114 23.50 6.55 9.87
CA PRO A 114 22.83 6.90 8.61
C PRO A 114 21.38 6.41 8.60
N TYR A 115 20.53 7.09 7.85
CA TYR A 115 19.18 6.61 7.64
C TYR A 115 18.68 6.76 6.21
N VAL A 116 17.82 5.82 5.80
CA VAL A 116 17.03 5.86 4.59
C VAL A 116 15.66 6.42 4.93
N LEU A 117 15.12 7.30 4.12
CA LEU A 117 13.78 7.85 4.27
C LEU A 117 12.89 7.38 3.10
N SER A 118 11.77 6.75 3.41
CA SER A 118 10.74 6.35 2.44
C SER A 118 9.47 7.19 2.66
N PRO A 119 9.19 8.23 1.87
CA PRO A 119 8.04 9.11 2.06
C PRO A 119 6.69 8.44 1.80
N ARG A 120 6.66 7.35 1.03
CA ARG A 120 5.45 6.57 0.74
C ARG A 120 4.34 7.40 0.04
N GLY A 121 4.70 8.17 -0.99
CA GLY A 121 3.78 9.01 -1.76
C GLY A 121 3.30 10.27 -1.04
N MET A 122 3.84 10.57 0.15
CA MET A 122 3.39 11.73 0.93
C MET A 122 3.86 13.08 0.37
N LEU A 123 4.78 13.08 -0.60
CA LEU A 123 5.23 14.28 -1.33
C LEU A 123 4.50 14.49 -2.65
N ALA A 124 3.67 13.54 -3.08
CA ALA A 124 2.87 13.66 -4.29
C ALA A 124 1.97 14.93 -4.26
N PRO A 125 1.78 15.64 -5.39
CA PRO A 125 0.99 16.87 -5.44
C PRO A 125 -0.43 16.71 -4.85
N ALA A 126 -1.09 15.57 -5.11
CA ALA A 126 -2.40 15.27 -4.55
C ALA A 126 -2.36 15.11 -3.02
N ALA A 127 -1.32 14.47 -2.49
CA ALA A 127 -1.12 14.32 -1.05
C ALA A 127 -0.80 15.68 -0.38
N LEU A 128 -0.06 16.55 -1.07
CA LEU A 128 0.23 17.92 -0.60
C LEU A 128 -0.99 18.84 -0.66
N ALA A 129 -1.97 18.54 -1.52
CA ALA A 129 -3.21 19.30 -1.63
C ALA A 129 -4.15 19.11 -0.44
N HIS A 130 -4.07 18.00 0.28
CA HIS A 130 -4.76 17.77 1.56
C HIS A 130 -3.99 18.47 2.71
N ASP A 131 -4.69 19.16 3.60
CA ASP A 131 -4.13 19.89 4.77
C ASP A 131 -3.03 20.93 4.44
N LYS A 132 -3.21 21.69 3.36
CA LYS A 132 -2.22 22.66 2.82
C LYS A 132 -1.59 23.59 3.86
N TRP A 133 -2.35 24.08 4.84
CA TRP A 133 -1.84 25.05 5.80
C TRP A 133 -0.91 24.43 6.85
N ARG A 134 -1.24 23.22 7.36
CA ARG A 134 -0.38 22.48 8.30
C ARG A 134 0.95 22.10 7.64
N LYS A 135 0.90 21.60 6.42
CA LYS A 135 2.09 21.20 5.65
C LYS A 135 2.98 22.39 5.29
N LYS A 136 2.39 23.55 4.95
CA LYS A 136 3.16 24.78 4.70
C LYS A 136 3.94 25.29 5.90
N LEU A 137 3.44 25.08 7.13
CA LEU A 137 4.12 25.48 8.36
C LEU A 137 5.14 24.45 8.83
N VAL A 138 4.83 23.16 8.74
CA VAL A 138 5.65 22.07 9.31
C VAL A 138 6.80 21.68 8.36
N TYR A 139 6.57 21.73 7.05
CA TYR A 139 7.59 21.34 6.05
C TYR A 139 8.91 22.11 6.22
N PRO A 140 8.94 23.45 6.26
CA PRO A 140 10.22 24.18 6.36
C PRO A 140 10.94 23.96 7.68
N LEU A 141 10.23 23.61 8.76
CA LEU A 141 10.79 23.55 10.11
C LEU A 141 11.29 22.16 10.49
N ALA A 142 10.60 21.09 10.12
CA ALA A 142 10.91 19.74 10.56
C ALA A 142 11.19 18.78 9.40
N ASP A 143 10.27 18.65 8.44
CA ASP A 143 10.38 17.59 7.40
C ASP A 143 11.48 17.89 6.38
N ARG A 144 11.73 19.17 6.03
CA ARG A 144 12.86 19.54 5.15
C ARG A 144 14.20 19.07 5.72
N ARG A 145 14.37 19.20 7.05
CA ARG A 145 15.60 18.71 7.71
C ARG A 145 15.69 17.19 7.66
N VAL A 146 14.58 16.47 7.88
CA VAL A 146 14.53 15.01 7.76
C VAL A 146 14.90 14.55 6.35
N ILE A 147 14.37 15.21 5.32
CA ILE A 147 14.68 14.88 3.91
C ILE A 147 16.17 15.18 3.61
N ARG A 148 16.64 16.35 4.00
CA ARG A 148 18.01 16.80 3.74
C ARG A 148 19.06 15.91 4.40
N ASP A 149 18.82 15.47 5.64
CA ASP A 149 19.80 14.71 6.44
C ASP A 149 19.72 13.20 6.14
N ALA A 150 18.76 12.72 5.33
CA ALA A 150 18.67 11.32 4.90
C ALA A 150 19.84 10.95 3.98
N ALA A 151 20.49 9.81 4.22
CA ALA A 151 21.55 9.28 3.37
C ALA A 151 21.01 8.85 2.00
N ARG A 152 19.83 8.26 1.95
CA ARG A 152 19.07 7.89 0.74
C ARG A 152 17.59 8.19 0.89
N LEU A 153 16.92 8.47 -0.23
CA LEU A 153 15.47 8.65 -0.33
C LEU A 153 14.89 7.46 -1.10
N HIS A 154 14.10 6.61 -0.46
CA HIS A 154 13.54 5.41 -1.06
C HIS A 154 12.16 5.67 -1.64
N ALA A 155 12.04 5.57 -2.96
CA ALA A 155 10.80 5.61 -3.72
C ALA A 155 10.24 4.21 -3.95
N THR A 156 8.94 4.04 -3.76
CA THR A 156 8.23 2.77 -4.01
C THR A 156 7.58 2.69 -5.40
N SER A 157 7.54 3.81 -6.13
CA SER A 157 7.07 3.89 -7.51
C SER A 157 7.97 4.78 -8.36
N ARG A 158 7.90 4.64 -9.69
CA ARG A 158 8.67 5.50 -10.62
C ARG A 158 8.27 6.96 -10.50
N SER A 159 6.97 7.25 -10.36
CA SER A 159 6.51 8.62 -10.18
C SER A 159 7.05 9.24 -8.88
N GLU A 160 7.04 8.49 -7.77
CA GLU A 160 7.65 8.93 -6.52
C GLU A 160 9.16 9.14 -6.67
N PHE A 161 9.85 8.26 -7.41
CA PHE A 161 11.28 8.45 -7.71
C PHE A 161 11.55 9.75 -8.46
N GLU A 162 10.78 10.04 -9.51
CA GLU A 162 10.89 11.28 -10.26
C GLU A 162 10.58 12.53 -9.42
N GLU A 163 9.63 12.43 -8.49
CA GLU A 163 9.32 13.50 -7.53
C GLU A 163 10.49 13.73 -6.58
N LEU A 164 11.10 12.69 -6.04
CA LEU A 164 12.26 12.78 -5.15
C LEU A 164 13.51 13.28 -5.87
N ASP A 165 13.70 12.91 -7.12
CA ASP A 165 14.85 13.33 -7.93
C ASP A 165 14.78 14.82 -8.35
N ARG A 166 13.61 15.45 -8.28
CA ARG A 166 13.42 16.90 -8.46
C ARG A 166 13.71 17.73 -7.21
N LEU A 167 13.90 17.09 -6.06
CA LEU A 167 14.23 17.82 -4.83
C LEU A 167 15.66 18.38 -4.89
N PRO A 168 16.00 19.40 -4.09
CA PRO A 168 17.39 19.88 -3.95
C PRO A 168 18.38 18.78 -3.53
N GLU A 169 17.87 17.74 -2.96
CA GLU A 169 18.55 16.51 -2.55
C GLU A 169 18.69 15.46 -3.67
N ALA A 170 18.50 15.84 -4.94
CA ALA A 170 18.64 14.98 -6.12
C ALA A 170 19.96 14.14 -6.10
N GLY A 171 19.90 12.96 -6.71
CA GLY A 171 21.01 12.02 -6.74
C GLY A 171 21.10 11.09 -5.53
N ARG A 172 20.23 11.25 -4.53
CA ARG A 172 20.11 10.32 -3.38
C ARG A 172 18.85 9.45 -3.43
N ALA A 173 17.99 9.67 -4.42
CA ALA A 173 16.82 8.85 -4.63
C ALA A 173 17.20 7.45 -5.12
N VAL A 174 16.55 6.43 -4.58
CA VAL A 174 16.65 5.03 -5.01
C VAL A 174 15.26 4.50 -5.27
N TYR A 175 15.06 3.83 -6.40
CA TYR A 175 13.80 3.19 -6.74
C TYR A 175 13.84 1.72 -6.37
N VAL A 176 13.06 1.34 -5.39
CA VAL A 176 12.84 -0.06 -5.02
C VAL A 176 11.33 -0.26 -4.81
N PRO A 177 10.63 -0.93 -5.71
CA PRO A 177 9.19 -1.16 -5.58
C PRO A 177 8.89 -2.07 -4.38
N ASN A 178 7.65 -1.98 -3.87
CA ASN A 178 7.17 -2.96 -2.90
C ASN A 178 7.13 -4.35 -3.54
N GLY A 179 7.44 -5.36 -2.76
CA GLY A 179 7.23 -6.75 -3.15
C GLY A 179 5.75 -7.14 -3.04
N VAL A 180 5.41 -8.20 -3.74
CA VAL A 180 4.08 -8.83 -3.70
C VAL A 180 4.25 -10.33 -3.58
N GLU A 181 3.38 -10.99 -2.82
CA GLU A 181 3.30 -12.43 -2.80
C GLU A 181 2.64 -12.96 -4.08
N LEU A 182 3.12 -14.11 -4.57
CA LEU A 182 2.61 -14.78 -5.74
C LEU A 182 1.85 -16.05 -5.34
N PRO A 183 0.64 -15.93 -4.77
CA PRO A 183 -0.11 -17.11 -4.40
C PRO A 183 -0.45 -17.92 -5.67
N PRO A 184 -0.49 -19.26 -5.60
CA PRO A 184 -1.10 -20.04 -6.66
C PRO A 184 -2.57 -19.67 -6.78
N GLY A 185 -3.07 -19.40 -7.97
CA GLY A 185 -4.50 -19.24 -8.23
C GLY A 185 -5.24 -20.55 -7.95
N SER A 186 -6.45 -20.48 -7.40
CA SER A 186 -7.21 -21.66 -7.01
C SER A 186 -8.71 -21.51 -7.27
N ASP A 187 -9.27 -22.41 -8.09
CA ASP A 187 -10.71 -22.50 -8.31
C ASP A 187 -11.49 -22.84 -7.03
N SER A 188 -10.87 -23.57 -6.11
CA SER A 188 -11.48 -23.87 -4.80
C SER A 188 -11.59 -22.62 -3.94
N GLU A 189 -10.59 -21.75 -3.95
CA GLU A 189 -10.62 -20.47 -3.25
C GLU A 189 -11.63 -19.50 -3.89
N ALA A 190 -11.74 -19.50 -5.22
CA ALA A 190 -12.77 -18.74 -5.93
C ALA A 190 -14.19 -19.18 -5.55
N ARG A 191 -14.44 -20.48 -5.41
CA ARG A 191 -15.73 -20.99 -4.89
C ARG A 191 -15.94 -20.60 -3.43
N ALA A 192 -14.93 -20.77 -2.58
CA ALA A 192 -14.98 -20.40 -1.18
C ALA A 192 -15.32 -18.90 -0.98
N ALA A 193 -14.81 -18.02 -1.85
CA ALA A 193 -15.20 -16.60 -1.85
C ALA A 193 -16.70 -16.41 -2.11
N ARG A 194 -17.25 -17.12 -3.10
CA ARG A 194 -18.66 -17.01 -3.45
C ARG A 194 -19.58 -17.45 -2.32
N ASP A 195 -19.21 -18.55 -1.64
CA ASP A 195 -19.96 -19.04 -0.50
C ASP A 195 -19.84 -18.10 0.71
N ARG A 196 -18.60 -17.68 1.04
CA ARG A 196 -18.31 -16.85 2.20
C ARG A 196 -18.98 -15.47 2.14
N PHE A 197 -19.00 -14.86 0.96
CA PHE A 197 -19.53 -13.51 0.76
C PHE A 197 -20.89 -13.50 0.08
N HIS A 198 -21.56 -14.65 -0.05
CA HIS A 198 -22.87 -14.80 -0.68
C HIS A 198 -22.93 -14.21 -2.10
N LEU A 199 -21.90 -14.46 -2.90
CA LEU A 199 -21.78 -13.93 -4.26
C LEU A 199 -22.50 -14.84 -5.27
N PRO A 200 -23.04 -14.30 -6.37
CA PRO A 200 -23.68 -15.11 -7.41
C PRO A 200 -22.70 -16.15 -7.98
N PRO A 201 -23.15 -17.40 -8.19
CA PRO A 201 -22.23 -18.51 -8.56
C PRO A 201 -21.60 -18.36 -9.94
N ALA A 202 -22.29 -17.75 -10.91
CA ALA A 202 -21.83 -17.64 -12.31
C ALA A 202 -21.56 -16.22 -12.79
N SER A 203 -21.90 -15.19 -12.03
CA SER A 203 -21.71 -13.79 -12.43
C SER A 203 -20.23 -13.42 -12.55
N PRO A 204 -19.82 -12.67 -13.57
CA PRO A 204 -18.50 -12.06 -13.61
C PRO A 204 -18.37 -11.02 -12.50
N LEU A 205 -17.36 -11.17 -11.64
CA LEU A 205 -17.16 -10.30 -10.50
C LEU A 205 -16.16 -9.19 -10.85
N ILE A 206 -16.59 -7.94 -10.70
CA ILE A 206 -15.71 -6.78 -10.69
C ILE A 206 -15.36 -6.50 -9.23
N LEU A 207 -14.08 -6.52 -8.90
CA LEU A 207 -13.60 -6.30 -7.54
C LEU A 207 -13.05 -4.88 -7.39
N PHE A 208 -13.55 -4.15 -6.39
CA PHE A 208 -12.87 -3.02 -5.78
C PHE A 208 -12.28 -3.50 -4.45
N LEU A 209 -10.98 -3.26 -4.24
CA LEU A 209 -10.27 -3.67 -3.03
C LEU A 209 -9.49 -2.49 -2.44
N GLY A 210 -9.97 -1.92 -1.33
CA GLY A 210 -9.36 -0.79 -0.67
C GLY A 210 -10.24 -0.13 0.38
N ARG A 211 -9.69 0.81 1.17
CA ARG A 211 -10.47 1.60 2.14
C ARG A 211 -11.58 2.36 1.42
N ILE A 212 -12.75 2.47 2.06
CA ILE A 212 -13.84 3.32 1.57
C ILE A 212 -13.53 4.75 2.01
N HIS A 213 -12.94 5.52 1.08
CA HIS A 213 -12.43 6.87 1.35
C HIS A 213 -12.60 7.73 0.08
N PRO A 214 -12.84 9.05 0.18
CA PRO A 214 -13.01 9.94 -0.99
C PRO A 214 -11.93 9.80 -2.06
N ILE A 215 -10.65 9.68 -1.64
CA ILE A 215 -9.50 9.53 -2.56
C ILE A 215 -9.61 8.30 -3.47
N LYS A 216 -10.42 7.30 -3.11
CA LYS A 216 -10.60 6.06 -3.89
C LYS A 216 -11.65 6.17 -5.00
N ARG A 217 -12.38 7.29 -5.05
CA ARG A 217 -13.28 7.65 -6.14
C ARG A 217 -14.32 6.57 -6.47
N LEU A 218 -14.96 6.01 -5.44
CA LEU A 218 -16.07 5.05 -5.62
C LEU A 218 -17.25 5.65 -6.39
N ASP A 219 -17.39 6.97 -6.44
CA ASP A 219 -18.32 7.69 -7.31
C ASP A 219 -18.11 7.35 -8.80
N LEU A 220 -16.85 7.31 -9.25
CA LEU A 220 -16.53 6.91 -10.61
C LEU A 220 -16.76 5.42 -10.87
N VAL A 221 -16.53 4.57 -9.85
CA VAL A 221 -16.85 3.13 -9.94
C VAL A 221 -18.35 2.93 -10.12
N ALA A 222 -19.21 3.64 -9.36
CA ALA A 222 -20.66 3.55 -9.48
C ALA A 222 -21.12 3.93 -10.90
N ALA A 223 -20.68 5.08 -11.41
CA ALA A 223 -21.03 5.56 -12.74
C ALA A 223 -20.46 4.67 -13.87
N ALA A 224 -19.29 4.07 -13.69
CA ALA A 224 -18.74 3.09 -14.63
C ALA A 224 -19.53 1.77 -14.59
N PHE A 225 -19.93 1.32 -13.40
CA PHE A 225 -20.71 0.10 -13.24
C PHE A 225 -22.11 0.20 -13.89
N GLU A 226 -22.73 1.38 -13.88
CA GLU A 226 -23.97 1.62 -14.63
C GLU A 226 -23.79 1.30 -16.13
N ARG A 227 -22.68 1.77 -16.74
CA ARG A 227 -22.34 1.48 -18.14
C ARG A 227 -22.08 0.00 -18.39
N VAL A 228 -21.45 -0.69 -17.42
CA VAL A 228 -21.25 -2.13 -17.49
C VAL A 228 -22.57 -2.88 -17.46
N ARG A 229 -23.46 -2.54 -16.53
CA ARG A 229 -24.78 -3.19 -16.39
C ARG A 229 -25.67 -3.05 -17.62
N ALA A 230 -25.48 -2.01 -18.41
CA ALA A 230 -26.20 -1.84 -19.68
C ALA A 230 -25.85 -2.94 -20.71
N ARG A 231 -24.62 -3.51 -20.66
CA ARG A 231 -24.13 -4.54 -21.57
C ARG A 231 -24.05 -5.93 -20.94
N HIS A 232 -23.67 -5.99 -19.66
CA HIS A 232 -23.48 -7.21 -18.88
C HIS A 232 -24.42 -7.18 -17.68
N ARG A 233 -25.69 -7.55 -17.90
CA ARG A 233 -26.75 -7.49 -16.86
C ARG A 233 -26.49 -8.42 -15.67
N ASP A 234 -25.70 -9.46 -15.85
CA ASP A 234 -25.26 -10.43 -14.85
C ASP A 234 -24.00 -10.01 -14.10
N ALA A 235 -23.30 -8.94 -14.50
CA ALA A 235 -22.11 -8.47 -13.82
C ALA A 235 -22.43 -8.08 -12.36
N HIS A 236 -21.52 -8.43 -11.46
CA HIS A 236 -21.66 -8.18 -10.04
C HIS A 236 -20.44 -7.41 -9.51
N LEU A 237 -20.68 -6.34 -8.76
CA LEU A 237 -19.63 -5.53 -8.16
C LEU A 237 -19.42 -5.93 -6.70
N VAL A 238 -18.19 -6.22 -6.33
CA VAL A 238 -17.79 -6.48 -4.95
C VAL A 238 -16.93 -5.33 -4.46
N ILE A 239 -17.39 -4.67 -3.39
CA ILE A 239 -16.67 -3.56 -2.73
C ILE A 239 -16.13 -4.10 -1.41
N ALA A 240 -14.80 -4.35 -1.37
CA ALA A 240 -14.14 -4.96 -0.24
C ALA A 240 -13.17 -3.97 0.41
N GLY A 241 -13.39 -3.69 1.70
CA GLY A 241 -12.51 -2.86 2.50
C GLY A 241 -13.20 -2.16 3.66
N PRO A 242 -12.42 -1.62 4.60
CA PRO A 242 -12.95 -0.94 5.77
C PRO A 242 -13.50 0.45 5.44
N ASP A 243 -14.51 0.86 6.20
CA ASP A 243 -15.07 2.21 6.23
C ASP A 243 -14.83 2.82 7.63
N GLU A 244 -13.67 3.40 7.83
CA GLU A 244 -13.25 3.90 9.14
C GLU A 244 -13.61 5.38 9.36
N GLU A 245 -13.85 6.11 8.28
CA GLU A 245 -14.20 7.53 8.31
C GLU A 245 -15.69 7.78 7.99
N GLY A 246 -16.51 6.72 7.91
CA GLY A 246 -17.94 6.80 7.63
C GLY A 246 -18.30 7.26 6.22
N HIS A 247 -17.36 7.24 5.26
CA HIS A 247 -17.59 7.68 3.89
C HIS A 247 -18.60 6.82 3.13
N ARG A 248 -18.79 5.56 3.56
CA ARG A 248 -19.81 4.68 2.98
C ARG A 248 -21.21 5.28 3.05
N ALA A 249 -21.55 5.98 4.12
CA ALA A 249 -22.87 6.62 4.24
C ALA A 249 -23.10 7.66 3.13
N THR A 250 -22.06 8.36 2.72
CA THR A 250 -22.12 9.36 1.64
C THR A 250 -22.19 8.70 0.26
N ILE A 251 -21.49 7.60 0.03
CA ILE A 251 -21.31 7.02 -1.30
C ILE A 251 -22.33 5.91 -1.61
N ALA A 252 -22.86 5.20 -0.59
CA ALA A 252 -23.80 4.09 -0.77
C ALA A 252 -25.07 4.44 -1.57
N PRO A 253 -25.64 5.65 -1.48
CA PRO A 253 -26.78 6.02 -2.30
C PRO A 253 -26.54 5.90 -3.82
N LEU A 254 -25.32 6.08 -4.30
CA LEU A 254 -24.95 5.91 -5.72
C LEU A 254 -25.07 4.45 -6.20
N PHE A 255 -25.00 3.50 -5.28
CA PHE A 255 -25.09 2.06 -5.57
C PHE A 255 -26.50 1.49 -5.38
N THR A 256 -27.42 2.25 -4.78
CA THR A 256 -28.81 1.82 -4.53
C THR A 256 -29.55 1.34 -5.80
N PRO A 257 -29.38 1.98 -6.99
CA PRO A 257 -30.04 1.53 -8.21
C PRO A 257 -29.66 0.12 -8.67
N PHE A 258 -28.50 -0.40 -8.21
CA PHE A 258 -28.00 -1.71 -8.62
C PHE A 258 -28.51 -2.85 -7.74
N GLY A 259 -29.11 -2.57 -6.59
CA GLY A 259 -29.72 -3.55 -5.69
C GLY A 259 -28.76 -4.68 -5.32
N SER A 260 -29.22 -5.92 -5.55
CA SER A 260 -28.44 -7.13 -5.23
C SER A 260 -27.25 -7.40 -6.15
N SER A 261 -27.00 -6.54 -7.14
CA SER A 261 -25.80 -6.65 -8.02
C SER A 261 -24.54 -6.03 -7.41
N VAL A 262 -24.62 -5.51 -6.18
CA VAL A 262 -23.50 -4.95 -5.44
C VAL A 262 -23.41 -5.59 -4.05
N THR A 263 -22.23 -6.12 -3.72
CA THR A 263 -21.94 -6.65 -2.38
C THR A 263 -20.88 -5.81 -1.69
N TRP A 264 -21.18 -5.36 -0.48
CA TRP A 264 -20.26 -4.69 0.42
C TRP A 264 -19.78 -5.70 1.46
N THR A 265 -18.53 -6.13 1.38
CA THR A 265 -17.99 -7.12 2.31
C THR A 265 -17.54 -6.53 3.65
N GLY A 266 -17.30 -5.21 3.68
CA GLY A 266 -16.57 -4.60 4.80
C GLY A 266 -15.09 -5.03 4.79
N ARG A 267 -14.45 -4.94 5.96
CA ARG A 267 -13.06 -5.38 6.13
C ARG A 267 -12.93 -6.89 5.86
N VAL A 268 -11.93 -7.27 5.09
CA VAL A 268 -11.57 -8.66 4.80
C VAL A 268 -10.19 -8.99 5.39
N ASP A 269 -10.03 -10.21 5.87
CA ASP A 269 -8.74 -10.77 6.25
C ASP A 269 -7.92 -11.20 5.02
N GLU A 270 -6.68 -11.64 5.21
CA GLU A 270 -5.81 -12.07 4.12
C GLU A 270 -6.39 -13.23 3.31
N THR A 271 -7.03 -14.20 3.99
CA THR A 271 -7.70 -15.32 3.34
C THR A 271 -8.86 -14.83 2.47
N GLY A 272 -9.75 -14.00 3.02
CA GLY A 272 -10.87 -13.44 2.26
C GLY A 272 -10.42 -12.56 1.10
N LYS A 273 -9.35 -11.78 1.29
CA LYS A 273 -8.75 -10.99 0.21
C LYS A 273 -8.28 -11.88 -0.94
N ARG A 274 -7.52 -12.94 -0.64
CA ARG A 274 -7.04 -13.89 -1.64
C ARG A 274 -8.20 -14.58 -2.35
N GLN A 275 -9.20 -15.03 -1.59
CA GLN A 275 -10.40 -15.66 -2.13
C GLN A 275 -11.15 -14.73 -3.11
N LEU A 276 -11.33 -13.45 -2.76
CA LEU A 276 -11.97 -12.47 -3.63
C LEU A 276 -11.15 -12.20 -4.89
N LEU A 277 -9.82 -12.10 -4.78
CA LEU A 277 -8.95 -11.96 -5.93
C LEU A 277 -9.05 -13.17 -6.86
N ASP A 278 -9.06 -14.40 -6.34
CA ASP A 278 -9.23 -15.62 -7.14
C ASP A 278 -10.61 -15.69 -7.81
N ALA A 279 -11.65 -15.17 -7.18
CA ALA A 279 -13.02 -15.15 -7.73
C ALA A 279 -13.25 -14.02 -8.75
N ALA A 280 -12.45 -12.96 -8.71
CA ALA A 280 -12.65 -11.78 -9.56
C ALA A 280 -12.38 -12.08 -11.04
N ALA A 281 -13.21 -11.50 -11.90
CA ALA A 281 -12.95 -11.40 -13.34
C ALA A 281 -11.96 -10.26 -13.63
N THR A 282 -12.03 -9.18 -12.86
CA THR A 282 -11.15 -8.02 -12.97
C THR A 282 -11.12 -7.22 -11.67
N LEU A 283 -10.02 -6.50 -11.43
CA LEU A 283 -9.97 -5.46 -10.39
C LEU A 283 -10.15 -4.08 -11.03
N VAL A 284 -10.86 -3.18 -10.34
CA VAL A 284 -10.95 -1.76 -10.70
C VAL A 284 -10.32 -0.88 -9.64
N VAL A 285 -9.44 0.06 -10.06
CA VAL A 285 -8.85 1.09 -9.21
C VAL A 285 -8.87 2.42 -9.92
N CYS A 286 -9.47 3.44 -9.29
CA CYS A 286 -9.61 4.78 -9.87
C CYS A 286 -9.27 5.91 -8.88
N SER A 287 -8.37 5.62 -7.94
CA SER A 287 -7.93 6.56 -6.90
C SER A 287 -7.36 7.86 -7.49
N ASP A 288 -7.57 8.99 -6.81
CA ASP A 288 -6.94 10.27 -7.17
C ASP A 288 -5.41 10.21 -7.02
N SER A 289 -4.90 9.35 -6.15
CA SER A 289 -3.48 9.12 -5.94
C SER A 289 -3.23 7.77 -5.29
N GLU A 290 -2.20 7.08 -5.75
CA GLU A 290 -1.63 5.88 -5.15
C GLU A 290 -0.11 6.03 -5.07
N SER A 291 0.49 5.63 -3.94
CA SER A 291 1.94 5.58 -3.83
C SER A 291 2.55 4.40 -4.60
N PHE A 292 1.87 3.26 -4.56
CA PHE A 292 2.23 2.05 -5.31
C PHE A 292 1.01 1.35 -5.89
N GLY A 293 -0.09 1.25 -5.12
CA GLY A 293 -1.29 0.51 -5.54
C GLY A 293 -1.16 -0.99 -5.29
N MET A 294 -0.98 -1.37 -4.02
CA MET A 294 -0.83 -2.79 -3.62
C MET A 294 -1.93 -3.69 -4.19
N SER A 295 -3.19 -3.24 -4.19
CA SER A 295 -4.30 -4.03 -4.73
C SER A 295 -4.16 -4.33 -6.23
N VAL A 296 -3.57 -3.39 -7.00
CA VAL A 296 -3.27 -3.60 -8.43
C VAL A 296 -2.24 -4.71 -8.58
N ALA A 297 -1.14 -4.62 -7.84
CA ALA A 297 -0.08 -5.61 -7.86
C ALA A 297 -0.58 -6.99 -7.38
N GLU A 298 -1.39 -7.05 -6.31
CA GLU A 298 -1.99 -8.28 -5.79
C GLU A 298 -2.95 -8.93 -6.80
N ALA A 299 -3.76 -8.14 -7.52
CA ALA A 299 -4.64 -8.65 -8.57
C ALA A 299 -3.85 -9.23 -9.75
N MET A 300 -2.82 -8.51 -10.22
CA MET A 300 -1.91 -9.02 -11.26
C MET A 300 -1.17 -10.28 -10.78
N ALA A 301 -0.72 -10.33 -9.53
CA ALA A 301 -0.12 -11.53 -8.93
C ALA A 301 -1.08 -12.73 -8.92
N ALA A 302 -2.37 -12.49 -8.68
CA ALA A 302 -3.42 -13.50 -8.79
C ALA A 302 -3.80 -13.85 -10.25
N GLY A 303 -3.11 -13.28 -11.24
CA GLY A 303 -3.37 -13.51 -12.65
C GLY A 303 -4.66 -12.88 -13.16
N LYS A 304 -5.11 -11.79 -12.53
CA LYS A 304 -6.33 -11.07 -12.94
C LYS A 304 -5.98 -9.85 -13.77
N PRO A 305 -6.73 -9.59 -14.86
CA PRO A 305 -6.63 -8.32 -15.56
C PRO A 305 -7.09 -7.19 -14.66
N VAL A 306 -6.57 -6.00 -14.89
CA VAL A 306 -6.89 -4.83 -14.08
C VAL A 306 -7.37 -3.67 -14.95
N VAL A 307 -8.31 -2.87 -14.43
CA VAL A 307 -8.71 -1.59 -15.02
C VAL A 307 -8.34 -0.49 -14.03
N VAL A 308 -7.34 0.31 -14.39
CA VAL A 308 -6.68 1.24 -13.47
C VAL A 308 -6.58 2.62 -14.13
N THR A 309 -6.85 3.67 -13.38
CA THR A 309 -6.71 5.04 -13.92
C THR A 309 -5.25 5.51 -13.95
N ARG A 310 -4.92 6.43 -14.86
CA ARG A 310 -3.56 6.98 -15.04
C ARG A 310 -3.04 7.78 -13.82
N THR A 311 -3.90 8.06 -12.86
CA THR A 311 -3.54 8.61 -11.54
C THR A 311 -2.84 7.58 -10.62
N CYS A 312 -2.87 6.30 -10.98
CA CYS A 312 -2.13 5.24 -10.29
C CYS A 312 -0.83 4.93 -11.05
N PRO A 313 0.31 4.72 -10.37
CA PRO A 313 1.64 4.66 -10.99
C PRO A 313 1.95 3.28 -11.60
N TRP A 314 1.16 2.84 -12.58
CA TRP A 314 1.25 1.53 -13.23
C TRP A 314 1.25 1.61 -14.77
N PRO A 315 2.18 2.38 -15.40
CA PRO A 315 2.25 2.44 -16.86
C PRO A 315 2.57 1.08 -17.50
N GLU A 316 3.14 0.16 -16.73
CA GLU A 316 3.45 -1.22 -17.16
C GLU A 316 2.19 -2.00 -17.53
N ILE A 317 1.00 -1.65 -17.03
CA ILE A 317 -0.27 -2.28 -17.41
C ILE A 317 -0.50 -2.13 -18.91
N GLU A 318 -0.24 -0.95 -19.46
CA GLU A 318 -0.39 -0.66 -20.90
C GLU A 318 0.73 -1.32 -21.71
N SER A 319 1.99 -1.10 -21.34
CA SER A 319 3.15 -1.59 -22.08
C SER A 319 3.30 -3.13 -22.08
N GLN A 320 2.79 -3.81 -21.05
CA GLN A 320 2.77 -5.28 -20.94
C GLN A 320 1.39 -5.89 -21.30
N GLU A 321 0.44 -5.05 -21.72
CA GLU A 321 -0.93 -5.48 -22.02
C GLU A 321 -1.54 -6.34 -20.88
N ALA A 322 -1.31 -5.94 -19.62
CA ALA A 322 -1.78 -6.66 -18.44
C ALA A 322 -3.20 -6.26 -18.01
N GLY A 323 -3.81 -5.32 -18.71
CA GLY A 323 -5.11 -4.74 -18.42
C GLY A 323 -5.32 -3.42 -19.17
N TYR A 324 -6.08 -2.52 -18.58
CA TYR A 324 -6.37 -1.21 -19.13
C TYR A 324 -5.91 -0.10 -18.18
N TRP A 325 -5.04 0.78 -18.65
CA TRP A 325 -4.57 1.97 -17.94
C TRP A 325 -5.18 3.20 -18.59
N VAL A 326 -6.29 3.71 -17.98
CA VAL A 326 -7.26 4.60 -18.64
C VAL A 326 -7.32 5.98 -17.99
N GLU A 327 -7.91 6.94 -18.70
CA GLU A 327 -8.22 8.26 -18.12
C GLU A 327 -9.19 8.13 -16.94
N GLN A 328 -9.06 9.04 -15.94
CA GLN A 328 -9.89 9.03 -14.73
C GLN A 328 -11.31 9.57 -15.00
N THR A 329 -12.04 8.88 -15.86
CA THR A 329 -13.44 9.16 -16.18
C THR A 329 -14.28 7.88 -16.10
N SER A 330 -15.54 7.99 -15.68
CA SER A 330 -16.44 6.85 -15.65
C SER A 330 -16.65 6.20 -17.02
N GLY A 331 -16.52 6.98 -18.09
CA GLY A 331 -16.58 6.48 -19.47
C GLY A 331 -15.42 5.53 -19.77
N ALA A 332 -14.19 6.00 -19.60
CA ALA A 332 -12.98 5.20 -19.89
C ALA A 332 -12.87 3.96 -18.99
N ILE A 333 -13.24 4.10 -17.70
CA ILE A 333 -13.27 2.98 -16.76
C ILE A 333 -14.32 1.95 -17.20
N GLY A 334 -15.55 2.40 -17.54
CA GLY A 334 -16.63 1.53 -18.00
C GLY A 334 -16.30 0.80 -19.31
N ASP A 335 -15.64 1.48 -20.25
CA ASP A 335 -15.21 0.88 -21.52
C ASP A 335 -14.12 -0.18 -21.29
N GLY A 336 -13.14 0.07 -20.41
CA GLY A 336 -12.16 -0.92 -20.01
C GLY A 336 -12.76 -2.16 -19.33
N LEU A 337 -13.70 -1.96 -18.41
CA LEU A 337 -14.42 -3.06 -17.74
C LEU A 337 -15.25 -3.87 -18.76
N ASN A 338 -15.98 -3.21 -19.66
CA ASN A 338 -16.72 -3.87 -20.72
C ASN A 338 -15.80 -4.69 -21.64
N ALA A 339 -14.64 -4.17 -22.01
CA ALA A 339 -13.69 -4.87 -22.86
C ALA A 339 -13.16 -6.15 -22.19
N VAL A 340 -12.84 -6.09 -20.87
CA VAL A 340 -12.44 -7.28 -20.11
C VAL A 340 -13.56 -8.33 -20.07
N LEU A 341 -14.80 -7.92 -19.75
CA LEU A 341 -15.91 -8.86 -19.59
C LEU A 341 -16.41 -9.45 -20.90
N SER A 342 -16.27 -8.74 -22.01
CA SER A 342 -16.72 -9.20 -23.33
C SER A 342 -15.82 -10.26 -23.95
N ASN A 343 -14.56 -10.40 -23.50
CA ASN A 343 -13.62 -11.37 -24.06
C ASN A 343 -12.83 -12.11 -22.96
N PRO A 344 -13.41 -13.18 -22.39
CA PRO A 344 -12.75 -13.95 -21.31
C PRO A 344 -11.38 -14.52 -21.69
N ALA A 345 -11.17 -14.91 -22.95
CA ALA A 345 -9.88 -15.44 -23.41
C ALA A 345 -8.79 -14.36 -23.42
N ALA A 346 -9.11 -13.15 -23.91
CA ALA A 346 -8.20 -12.00 -23.85
C ALA A 346 -7.94 -11.58 -22.38
N ALA A 347 -8.97 -11.54 -21.55
CA ALA A 347 -8.86 -11.25 -20.13
C ALA A 347 -7.90 -12.21 -19.42
N GLN A 348 -8.00 -13.51 -19.68
CA GLN A 348 -7.09 -14.51 -19.13
C GLN A 348 -5.64 -14.30 -19.63
N ALA A 349 -5.45 -13.94 -20.90
CA ALA A 349 -4.13 -13.62 -21.44
C ALA A 349 -3.52 -12.37 -20.78
N MET A 350 -4.31 -11.30 -20.56
CA MET A 350 -3.92 -10.12 -19.79
C MET A 350 -3.48 -10.50 -18.37
N GLY A 351 -4.27 -11.32 -17.68
CA GLY A 351 -3.96 -11.79 -16.33
C GLY A 351 -2.64 -12.57 -16.28
N ARG A 352 -2.35 -13.45 -17.25
CA ARG A 352 -1.06 -14.15 -17.31
C ARG A 352 0.11 -13.20 -17.51
N ARG A 353 -0.02 -12.17 -18.36
CA ARG A 353 1.02 -11.15 -18.55
C ARG A 353 1.23 -10.31 -17.29
N GLY A 354 0.16 -9.92 -16.63
CA GLY A 354 0.22 -9.23 -15.31
C GLY A 354 0.97 -10.06 -14.27
N ARG A 355 0.66 -11.36 -14.16
CA ARG A 355 1.36 -12.26 -13.24
C ARG A 355 2.85 -12.40 -13.59
N ALA A 356 3.20 -12.51 -14.86
CA ALA A 356 4.59 -12.58 -15.31
C ALA A 356 5.36 -11.29 -14.95
N LEU A 357 4.74 -10.11 -15.16
CA LEU A 357 5.30 -8.82 -14.78
C LEU A 357 5.59 -8.77 -13.27
N ILE A 358 4.63 -9.14 -12.43
CA ILE A 358 4.82 -9.13 -10.97
C ILE A 358 5.91 -10.12 -10.56
N SER A 359 5.90 -11.33 -11.10
CA SER A 359 6.91 -12.35 -10.78
C SER A 359 8.33 -11.90 -11.10
N SER A 360 8.52 -11.18 -12.21
CA SER A 360 9.85 -10.77 -12.66
C SER A 360 10.40 -9.52 -11.97
N GLN A 361 9.53 -8.58 -11.55
CA GLN A 361 9.98 -7.25 -11.12
C GLN A 361 9.57 -6.85 -9.69
N TYR A 362 8.54 -7.49 -9.13
CA TYR A 362 7.89 -7.03 -7.89
C TYR A 362 7.85 -8.12 -6.82
N SER A 363 8.91 -8.93 -6.71
CA SER A 363 8.99 -9.93 -5.66
C SER A 363 9.61 -9.35 -4.38
N TRP A 364 9.17 -9.85 -3.21
CA TRP A 364 9.75 -9.46 -1.92
C TRP A 364 11.26 -9.73 -1.82
N PRO A 365 11.80 -10.90 -2.28
CA PRO A 365 13.24 -11.13 -2.27
C PRO A 365 14.02 -10.10 -3.10
N SER A 366 13.51 -9.71 -4.28
CA SER A 366 14.17 -8.69 -5.11
C SER A 366 14.17 -7.31 -4.44
N ALA A 367 13.05 -6.92 -3.82
CA ALA A 367 12.96 -5.66 -3.08
C ALA A 367 13.90 -5.64 -1.87
N ALA A 368 13.94 -6.73 -1.09
CA ALA A 368 14.85 -6.87 0.03
C ALA A 368 16.31 -6.77 -0.41
N ALA A 369 16.71 -7.54 -1.43
CA ALA A 369 18.08 -7.52 -1.95
C ALA A 369 18.51 -6.13 -2.44
N ALA A 370 17.62 -5.39 -3.11
CA ALA A 370 17.92 -4.03 -3.58
C ALA A 370 18.12 -3.05 -2.42
N LEU A 371 17.29 -3.13 -1.37
CA LEU A 371 17.44 -2.27 -0.19
C LEU A 371 18.64 -2.67 0.67
N ILE A 372 18.97 -3.95 0.79
CA ILE A 372 20.18 -4.40 1.47
C ILE A 372 21.40 -3.78 0.83
N ARG A 373 21.55 -3.84 -0.50
CA ARG A 373 22.65 -3.14 -1.20
C ARG A 373 22.67 -1.64 -0.90
N THR A 374 21.49 -0.99 -0.84
CA THR A 374 21.40 0.43 -0.47
C THR A 374 21.90 0.70 0.95
N TYR A 375 21.65 -0.22 1.89
CA TYR A 375 22.16 -0.11 3.28
C TYR A 375 23.67 -0.31 3.33
N GLU A 376 24.19 -1.30 2.59
CA GLU A 376 25.64 -1.56 2.46
C GLU A 376 26.41 -0.34 1.92
N GLU A 377 25.84 0.37 0.95
CA GLU A 377 26.44 1.59 0.40
C GLU A 377 26.58 2.73 1.42
N ILE A 378 25.65 2.85 2.36
CA ILE A 378 25.62 3.96 3.33
C ILE A 378 26.23 3.59 4.69
N ALA A 379 26.45 2.30 4.95
CA ALA A 379 27.08 1.77 6.17
C ALA A 379 28.06 0.62 5.82
N PRO A 380 29.14 0.89 5.11
CA PRO A 380 30.01 -0.16 4.57
C PRO A 380 30.79 -0.97 5.61
N THR A 381 30.82 -0.55 6.87
CA THR A 381 31.70 -1.15 7.90
C THR A 381 31.04 -2.26 8.73
N ALA A 382 29.74 -2.51 8.56
CA ALA A 382 28.96 -3.27 9.53
C ALA A 382 28.57 -4.69 9.10
N LEU A 383 28.69 -5.06 7.82
CA LEU A 383 28.16 -6.33 7.28
C LEU A 383 29.20 -7.45 7.10
N HIS A 384 30.38 -7.35 7.72
CA HIS A 384 31.45 -8.33 7.59
C HIS A 384 31.77 -9.09 8.89
N VAL A 385 30.78 -9.34 9.76
CA VAL A 385 31.00 -10.22 10.92
C VAL A 385 29.80 -11.14 11.08
N GLY A 386 29.94 -12.38 10.63
CA GLY A 386 29.04 -13.47 10.95
C GLY A 386 29.16 -14.62 10.01
#